data_1462c91bc50167fa074e8aa9031d3607
#
_entry.id   1462c91bc50167fa074e8aa9031d3607
#
_cell.length_a   1.000
_cell.length_b   1.000
_cell.length_c   1.000
_cell.angle_alpha   90.00
_cell.angle_beta   90.00
_cell.angle_gamma   90.00
#
_symmetry.space_group_name_H-M   'P 1'
#
loop_
_entity.id
_entity.type
_entity.pdbx_description
1 polymer ?
#
loop_
_entity_poly.entity_id
_entity_poly.type
_entity_poly.pdbx_seq_one_letter_code
_entity_poly.pdbx_strand_id
1 'polypeptide(L)'
;MGKYVSTYFSPNRGAADTLIGFISKCSVSIDAAVYSLTHDGIRDALIDAHRRGVAVRVLMDRLQSKSSYSDDEALEEAGITVLRDKKAGSMHNKFIIGDSKAVGSGSFNWSKNADKRNAENFLIVRLAYVVREFQVEFDNLWELNS
;
A
#
# COMPACT_ATOMS: atom_id res chain seq x y z
N MET A 1 8.32 9.24 -20.12
CA MET A 1 7.85 8.09 -19.34
C MET A 1 9.02 7.26 -18.86
N GLY A 2 9.13 7.05 -17.56
CA GLY A 2 10.22 6.27 -16.99
C GLY A 2 10.01 4.78 -17.20
N LYS A 3 11.01 4.11 -17.77
CA LYS A 3 10.98 2.66 -17.96
C LYS A 3 11.14 1.90 -16.63
N TYR A 4 12.02 2.40 -15.74
CA TYR A 4 12.32 1.76 -14.47
C TYR A 4 11.77 2.52 -13.27
N VAL A 5 11.60 3.82 -13.39
CA VAL A 5 11.07 4.68 -12.34
C VAL A 5 10.07 5.66 -12.94
N SER A 6 8.91 5.75 -12.32
CA SER A 6 7.88 6.75 -12.66
C SER A 6 7.54 7.56 -11.43
N THR A 7 7.26 8.83 -11.58
CA THR A 7 6.99 9.77 -10.49
C THR A 7 5.60 10.35 -10.59
N TYR A 8 4.93 10.50 -9.46
CA TYR A 8 3.57 11.01 -9.34
C TYR A 8 3.45 11.92 -8.13
N PHE A 9 2.53 12.83 -8.17
CA PHE A 9 2.37 13.83 -7.12
C PHE A 9 0.90 14.06 -6.78
N SER A 10 0.65 14.62 -5.61
CA SER A 10 -0.66 15.11 -5.17
C SER A 10 -0.52 16.55 -4.65
N PRO A 11 -1.60 17.30 -4.40
CA PRO A 11 -3.01 16.89 -4.50
C PRO A 11 -3.55 16.98 -5.92
N ASN A 12 -4.56 16.19 -6.20
CA ASN A 12 -5.38 16.26 -7.42
C ASN A 12 -4.59 16.11 -8.74
N ARG A 13 -3.46 15.38 -8.71
CA ARG A 13 -2.59 15.16 -9.89
C ARG A 13 -2.40 13.68 -10.21
N GLY A 14 -3.34 12.82 -9.79
CA GLY A 14 -3.41 11.43 -10.22
C GLY A 14 -2.64 10.41 -9.40
N ALA A 15 -2.07 10.77 -8.24
CA ALA A 15 -1.33 9.82 -7.41
C ALA A 15 -2.21 8.67 -6.93
N ALA A 16 -3.41 8.96 -6.43
CA ALA A 16 -4.34 7.92 -6.00
C ALA A 16 -4.81 7.04 -7.16
N ASP A 17 -5.16 7.63 -8.29
CA ASP A 17 -5.58 6.87 -9.47
C ASP A 17 -4.46 5.97 -9.99
N THR A 18 -3.21 6.44 -9.90
CA THR A 18 -2.05 5.65 -10.28
C THR A 18 -1.87 4.44 -9.35
N LEU A 19 -2.03 4.63 -8.04
CA LEU A 19 -1.97 3.53 -7.09
C LEU A 19 -3.10 2.53 -7.33
N ILE A 20 -4.32 3.00 -7.56
CA ILE A 20 -5.45 2.14 -7.89
C ILE A 20 -5.17 1.34 -9.18
N GLY A 21 -4.64 1.99 -10.20
CA GLY A 21 -4.24 1.33 -11.44
C GLY A 21 -3.14 0.29 -11.24
N PHE A 22 -2.16 0.59 -10.38
CA PHE A 22 -1.11 -0.35 -10.00
C PHE A 22 -1.71 -1.62 -9.37
N ILE A 23 -2.61 -1.46 -8.42
CA ILE A 23 -3.29 -2.58 -7.75
C ILE A 23 -4.12 -3.38 -8.76
N SER A 24 -4.83 -2.70 -9.64
CA SER A 24 -5.70 -3.34 -10.64
C SER A 24 -4.94 -4.19 -11.65
N LYS A 25 -3.67 -3.89 -11.88
CA LYS A 25 -2.80 -4.65 -12.81
C LYS A 25 -2.12 -5.85 -12.15
N CYS A 26 -2.13 -5.95 -10.84
CA CYS A 26 -1.53 -7.09 -10.14
C CYS A 26 -2.34 -8.35 -10.40
N SER A 27 -1.63 -9.47 -10.63
CA SER A 27 -2.27 -10.75 -10.93
C SER A 27 -1.81 -11.89 -10.03
N VAL A 28 -0.72 -11.72 -9.28
CA VAL A 28 -0.13 -12.78 -8.44
C VAL A 28 -0.20 -12.39 -6.97
N SER A 29 0.43 -11.28 -6.58
CA SER A 29 0.55 -10.90 -5.17
C SER A 29 0.61 -9.39 -4.97
N ILE A 30 0.13 -8.96 -3.79
CA ILE A 30 0.26 -7.60 -3.30
C ILE A 30 0.68 -7.67 -1.83
N ASP A 31 1.80 -7.04 -1.51
CA ASP A 31 2.25 -6.83 -0.14
C ASP A 31 2.29 -5.33 0.13
N ALA A 32 1.50 -4.88 1.09
CA ALA A 32 1.36 -3.46 1.40
C ALA A 32 1.68 -3.16 2.86
N ALA A 33 2.56 -2.20 3.08
CA ALA A 33 2.84 -1.66 4.40
C ALA A 33 2.43 -0.18 4.36
N VAL A 34 1.38 0.19 5.09
CA VAL A 34 0.81 1.53 5.02
C VAL A 34 0.45 2.08 6.40
N TYR A 35 0.90 3.30 6.66
CA TYR A 35 0.63 3.99 7.92
C TYR A 35 -0.87 4.27 8.09
N SER A 36 -1.51 4.86 7.09
CA SER A 36 -2.93 5.24 7.13
C SER A 36 -3.64 4.82 5.84
N LEU A 37 -4.76 4.12 5.98
CA LEU A 37 -5.62 3.69 4.88
C LEU A 37 -7.07 4.11 5.17
N THR A 38 -7.51 5.18 4.51
CA THR A 38 -8.85 5.76 4.66
C THR A 38 -9.48 6.14 3.31
N HIS A 39 -8.85 5.78 2.20
CA HIS A 39 -9.29 6.11 0.85
C HIS A 39 -10.13 4.97 0.28
N ASP A 40 -11.41 5.22 0.06
CA ASP A 40 -12.37 4.20 -0.38
C ASP A 40 -11.98 3.53 -1.70
N GLY A 41 -11.48 4.30 -2.66
CA GLY A 41 -11.08 3.76 -3.95
C GLY A 41 -9.89 2.81 -3.86
N ILE A 42 -8.92 3.10 -2.98
CA ILE A 42 -7.75 2.23 -2.76
C ILE A 42 -8.21 0.96 -2.01
N ARG A 43 -9.04 1.11 -0.98
CA ARG A 43 -9.65 -0.03 -0.28
C ARG A 43 -10.35 -0.96 -1.27
N ASP A 44 -11.21 -0.41 -2.11
CA ASP A 44 -12.01 -1.20 -3.06
C ASP A 44 -11.11 -1.90 -4.09
N ALA A 45 -10.03 -1.26 -4.51
CA ALA A 45 -9.06 -1.87 -5.43
C ALA A 45 -8.37 -3.09 -4.79
N LEU A 46 -7.99 -3.00 -3.51
CA LEU A 46 -7.40 -4.13 -2.77
C LEU A 46 -8.39 -5.28 -2.63
N ILE A 47 -9.63 -4.98 -2.28
CA ILE A 47 -10.69 -5.99 -2.15
C ILE A 47 -10.95 -6.67 -3.51
N ASP A 48 -11.01 -5.89 -4.57
CA ASP A 48 -11.20 -6.43 -5.92
C ASP A 48 -10.03 -7.34 -6.33
N ALA A 49 -8.79 -6.94 -6.05
CA ALA A 49 -7.62 -7.79 -6.30
C ALA A 49 -7.73 -9.13 -5.57
N HIS A 50 -8.12 -9.10 -4.30
CA HIS A 50 -8.34 -10.31 -3.51
C HIS A 50 -9.42 -11.21 -4.15
N ARG A 51 -10.51 -10.63 -4.59
CA ARG A 51 -11.59 -11.37 -5.26
C ARG A 51 -11.16 -12.00 -6.57
N ARG A 52 -10.21 -11.37 -7.28
CA ARG A 52 -9.63 -11.93 -8.50
C ARG A 52 -8.63 -13.07 -8.25
N GLY A 53 -8.34 -13.38 -6.99
CA GLY A 53 -7.40 -14.45 -6.61
C GLY A 53 -5.96 -13.97 -6.35
N VAL A 54 -5.73 -12.66 -6.30
CA VAL A 54 -4.41 -12.12 -5.92
C VAL A 54 -4.18 -12.35 -4.43
N ALA A 55 -2.98 -12.82 -4.06
CA ALA A 55 -2.59 -12.99 -2.66
C ALA A 55 -2.25 -11.62 -2.07
N VAL A 56 -3.13 -11.10 -1.21
CA VAL A 56 -3.00 -9.76 -0.63
C VAL A 56 -2.66 -9.85 0.85
N ARG A 57 -1.57 -9.19 1.27
CA ARG A 57 -1.19 -9.02 2.66
C ARG A 57 -1.06 -7.53 2.97
N VAL A 58 -1.60 -7.07 4.09
CA VAL A 58 -1.55 -5.66 4.49
C VAL A 58 -1.04 -5.55 5.92
N LEU A 59 -0.01 -4.74 6.12
CA LEU A 59 0.50 -4.37 7.43
C LEU A 59 0.20 -2.90 7.69
N MET A 60 -0.44 -2.59 8.80
CA MET A 60 -0.87 -1.24 9.15
C MET A 60 -0.31 -0.80 10.49
N ASP A 61 -0.23 0.51 10.67
CA ASP A 61 0.08 1.10 11.96
C ASP A 61 -1.06 0.82 12.95
N ARG A 62 -0.69 0.34 14.14
CA ARG A 62 -1.66 -0.05 15.17
C ARG A 62 -2.55 1.10 15.63
N LEU A 63 -1.97 2.29 15.82
CA LEU A 63 -2.74 3.43 16.31
C LEU A 63 -3.63 4.02 15.22
N GLN A 64 -3.13 4.10 13.99
CA GLN A 64 -3.94 4.56 12.87
C GLN A 64 -5.11 3.62 12.57
N SER A 65 -4.93 2.32 12.73
CA SER A 65 -6.00 1.34 12.50
C SER A 65 -7.16 1.47 13.50
N LYS A 66 -6.96 2.15 14.62
CA LYS A 66 -8.04 2.40 15.60
C LYS A 66 -8.96 3.56 15.23
N SER A 67 -8.59 4.35 14.24
CA SER A 67 -9.46 5.43 13.75
C SER A 67 -10.76 4.86 13.19
N SER A 68 -11.89 5.51 13.46
CA SER A 68 -13.19 5.13 12.90
C SER A 68 -13.23 5.27 11.38
N TYR A 69 -12.29 6.00 10.79
CA TYR A 69 -12.19 6.17 9.33
C TYR A 69 -11.30 5.13 8.68
N SER A 70 -10.60 4.29 9.46
CA SER A 70 -9.69 3.27 8.92
C SER A 70 -10.46 2.16 8.20
N ASP A 71 -9.93 1.72 7.08
CA ASP A 71 -10.55 0.70 6.22
C ASP A 71 -10.06 -0.73 6.53
N ASP A 72 -9.27 -0.92 7.58
CA ASP A 72 -8.69 -2.22 7.93
C ASP A 72 -9.73 -3.31 8.19
N GLU A 73 -10.80 -2.98 8.90
CA GLU A 73 -11.88 -3.93 9.16
C GLU A 73 -12.59 -4.36 7.87
N ALA A 74 -12.82 -3.43 6.95
CA ALA A 74 -13.42 -3.75 5.66
C ALA A 74 -12.54 -4.70 4.84
N LEU A 75 -11.21 -4.56 4.92
CA LEU A 75 -10.29 -5.50 4.28
C LEU A 75 -10.41 -6.89 4.90
N GLU A 76 -10.45 -6.97 6.22
CA GLU A 76 -10.59 -8.25 6.95
C GLU A 76 -11.93 -8.93 6.64
N GLU A 77 -13.03 -8.18 6.61
CA GLU A 77 -14.34 -8.69 6.24
C GLU A 77 -14.36 -9.28 4.84
N ALA A 78 -13.56 -8.73 3.93
CA ALA A 78 -13.42 -9.25 2.58
C ALA A 78 -12.53 -10.49 2.49
N GLY A 79 -11.85 -10.87 3.57
CA GLY A 79 -10.99 -12.05 3.63
C GLY A 79 -9.50 -11.76 3.49
N ILE A 80 -9.09 -10.50 3.43
CA ILE A 80 -7.68 -10.10 3.35
C ILE A 80 -7.03 -10.23 4.72
N THR A 81 -5.82 -10.78 4.78
CA THR A 81 -5.04 -10.83 6.02
C THR A 81 -4.44 -9.45 6.31
N VAL A 82 -4.82 -8.89 7.45
CA VAL A 82 -4.31 -7.60 7.94
C VAL A 82 -3.59 -7.79 9.25
N LEU A 83 -2.33 -7.35 9.35
CA LEU A 83 -1.60 -7.28 10.60
C LEU A 83 -1.48 -5.81 11.04
N ARG A 84 -1.52 -5.57 12.35
CA ARG A 84 -1.23 -4.28 12.96
C ARG A 84 0.09 -4.42 13.71
N ASP A 85 0.98 -3.45 13.56
CA ASP A 85 2.30 -3.53 14.19
C ASP A 85 2.21 -3.63 15.71
N LYS A 86 3.14 -4.37 16.30
CA LYS A 86 3.21 -4.62 17.74
C LYS A 86 4.37 -3.89 18.41
N LYS A 87 5.23 -3.27 17.63
CA LYS A 87 6.46 -2.68 18.12
C LYS A 87 6.27 -1.25 18.59
N ALA A 88 7.21 -0.77 19.41
CA ALA A 88 7.28 0.63 19.79
C ALA A 88 7.60 1.50 18.58
N GLY A 89 7.11 2.72 18.58
CA GLY A 89 7.18 3.61 17.44
C GLY A 89 6.04 3.36 16.47
N SER A 90 6.04 4.06 15.34
CA SER A 90 5.02 3.93 14.31
C SER A 90 5.50 3.02 13.19
N MET A 91 4.60 2.23 12.64
CA MET A 91 4.81 1.62 11.33
C MET A 91 4.48 2.69 10.28
N HIS A 92 5.46 3.52 9.98
CA HIS A 92 5.25 4.76 9.21
C HIS A 92 5.50 4.61 7.72
N ASN A 93 5.76 3.40 7.24
CA ASN A 93 5.92 3.10 5.82
C ASN A 93 4.64 3.36 5.03
N LYS A 94 4.80 3.64 3.75
CA LYS A 94 3.72 3.76 2.77
C LYS A 94 4.23 3.16 1.46
N PHE A 95 4.28 1.82 1.40
CA PHE A 95 4.73 1.17 0.17
C PHE A 95 3.89 -0.05 -0.17
N ILE A 96 3.94 -0.42 -1.43
CA ILE A 96 3.27 -1.59 -1.98
C ILE A 96 4.21 -2.32 -2.92
N ILE A 97 4.22 -3.65 -2.82
CA ILE A 97 4.96 -4.50 -3.75
C ILE A 97 3.92 -5.26 -4.57
N GLY A 98 3.97 -5.12 -5.88
CA GLY A 98 3.06 -5.79 -6.81
C GLY A 98 3.76 -6.89 -7.59
N ASP A 99 3.24 -8.12 -7.52
CA ASP A 99 3.69 -9.29 -8.28
C ASP A 99 5.19 -9.57 -8.16
N SER A 100 5.84 -9.11 -7.09
CA SER A 100 7.30 -9.17 -6.91
C SER A 100 8.07 -8.51 -8.06
N LYS A 101 7.46 -7.58 -8.79
CA LYS A 101 8.03 -6.95 -9.98
C LYS A 101 8.15 -5.43 -9.88
N ALA A 102 7.36 -4.80 -9.03
CA ALA A 102 7.34 -3.35 -8.89
C ALA A 102 7.03 -2.94 -7.46
N VAL A 103 7.55 -1.78 -7.06
CA VAL A 103 7.30 -1.17 -5.75
C VAL A 103 6.75 0.23 -5.97
N GLY A 104 5.64 0.54 -5.30
CA GLY A 104 5.17 1.92 -5.15
C GLY A 104 5.52 2.42 -3.75
N SER A 105 6.15 3.59 -3.64
CA SER A 105 6.58 4.17 -2.37
C SER A 105 6.67 5.68 -2.45
N GLY A 106 6.64 6.35 -1.32
CA GLY A 106 6.78 7.80 -1.22
C GLY A 106 6.16 8.32 0.07
N SER A 107 5.89 9.62 0.12
CA SER A 107 5.24 10.23 1.28
C SER A 107 3.72 10.01 1.32
N PHE A 108 3.14 9.54 0.22
CA PHE A 108 1.69 9.47 0.00
C PHE A 108 1.05 8.40 0.87
N ASN A 109 0.30 8.82 1.92
CA ASN A 109 -0.61 7.96 2.66
C ASN A 109 -1.83 7.63 1.78
N TRP A 110 -2.47 6.51 2.06
CA TRP A 110 -3.63 6.05 1.30
C TRP A 110 -4.91 6.64 1.89
N SER A 111 -4.95 7.97 1.90
CA SER A 111 -5.99 8.76 2.52
C SER A 111 -6.55 9.80 1.57
N LYS A 112 -7.78 10.26 1.88
CA LYS A 112 -8.40 11.35 1.10
C LYS A 112 -7.60 12.65 1.21
N ASN A 113 -7.01 12.92 2.39
CA ASN A 113 -6.19 14.11 2.58
C ASN A 113 -4.93 14.08 1.70
N ALA A 114 -4.27 12.92 1.59
CA ALA A 114 -3.11 12.78 0.72
C ALA A 114 -3.49 12.98 -0.76
N ASP A 115 -4.65 12.48 -1.16
CA ASP A 115 -5.14 12.60 -2.53
C ASP A 115 -5.58 14.03 -2.88
N LYS A 116 -6.33 14.69 -1.99
CA LYS A 116 -7.06 15.93 -2.32
C LYS A 116 -6.44 17.20 -1.76
N ARG A 117 -5.63 17.12 -0.71
CA ARG A 117 -5.16 18.31 0.04
C ARG A 117 -3.65 18.40 0.19
N ASN A 118 -2.98 17.30 0.48
CA ASN A 118 -1.55 17.32 0.82
C ASN A 118 -0.68 17.31 -0.43
N ALA A 119 0.41 18.05 -0.40
CA ALA A 119 1.48 17.92 -1.38
C ALA A 119 2.31 16.69 -1.02
N GLU A 120 2.18 15.63 -1.80
CA GLU A 120 2.86 14.35 -1.58
C GLU A 120 3.55 13.88 -2.85
N ASN A 121 4.46 12.94 -2.71
CA ASN A 121 5.09 12.25 -3.82
C ASN A 121 4.84 10.74 -3.76
N PHE A 122 4.84 10.13 -4.93
CA PHE A 122 4.69 8.70 -5.10
C PHE A 122 5.53 8.24 -6.27
N LEU A 123 6.32 7.19 -6.06
CA LEU A 123 7.20 6.61 -7.08
C LEU A 123 6.77 5.18 -7.36
N ILE A 124 6.86 4.76 -8.62
CA ILE A 124 6.81 3.33 -8.96
C ILE A 124 8.18 2.94 -9.49
N VAL A 125 8.81 1.95 -8.88
CA VAL A 125 10.15 1.48 -9.18
C VAL A 125 10.09 0.04 -9.65
N ARG A 126 10.70 -0.25 -10.80
CA ARG A 126 10.73 -1.58 -11.43
C ARG A 126 12.14 -2.16 -11.54
N LEU A 127 13.08 -1.66 -10.76
CA LEU A 127 14.43 -2.19 -10.67
C LEU A 127 14.43 -3.42 -9.76
N ALA A 128 14.84 -4.55 -10.29
CA ALA A 128 14.73 -5.83 -9.58
C ALA A 128 15.42 -5.82 -8.21
N TYR A 129 16.61 -5.19 -8.09
CA TYR A 129 17.31 -5.16 -6.80
C TYR A 129 16.56 -4.33 -5.76
N VAL A 130 15.90 -3.23 -6.16
CA VAL A 130 15.08 -2.41 -5.25
C VAL A 130 13.86 -3.19 -4.78
N VAL A 131 13.19 -3.86 -5.70
CA VAL A 131 12.02 -4.71 -5.37
C VAL A 131 12.40 -5.77 -4.35
N ARG A 132 13.55 -6.43 -4.53
CA ARG A 132 14.03 -7.45 -3.58
C ARG A 132 14.31 -6.86 -2.20
N GLU A 133 14.90 -5.68 -2.12
CA GLU A 133 15.17 -5.02 -0.84
C GLU A 133 13.87 -4.70 -0.10
N PHE A 134 12.85 -4.18 -0.79
CA PHE A 134 11.54 -3.94 -0.19
C PHE A 134 10.85 -5.23 0.21
N GLN A 135 11.00 -6.30 -0.57
CA GLN A 135 10.40 -7.60 -0.22
C GLN A 135 11.02 -8.16 1.06
N VAL A 136 12.34 -8.08 1.19
CA VAL A 136 13.03 -8.50 2.42
C VAL A 136 12.52 -7.71 3.63
N GLU A 137 12.40 -6.40 3.48
CA GLU A 137 11.90 -5.55 4.57
C GLU A 137 10.44 -5.90 4.91
N PHE A 138 9.58 -6.06 3.91
CA PHE A 138 8.19 -6.44 4.16
C PHE A 138 8.10 -7.78 4.90
N ASP A 139 8.83 -8.79 4.44
CA ASP A 139 8.81 -10.11 5.05
C ASP A 139 9.31 -10.08 6.49
N ASN A 140 10.35 -9.28 6.79
CA ASN A 140 10.83 -9.07 8.14
C ASN A 140 9.77 -8.41 9.02
N LEU A 141 9.14 -7.35 8.55
CA LEU A 141 8.07 -6.65 9.27
C LEU A 141 6.88 -7.58 9.51
N TRP A 142 6.52 -8.36 8.50
CA TRP A 142 5.41 -9.30 8.61
C TRP A 142 5.67 -10.36 9.67
N GLU A 143 6.85 -10.96 9.67
CA GLU A 143 7.25 -11.97 10.65
C GLU A 143 7.27 -11.41 12.07
N LEU A 144 7.83 -10.20 12.25
CA LEU A 144 7.89 -9.54 13.55
C LEU A 144 6.50 -9.25 14.14
N ASN A 145 5.49 -9.11 13.31
CA ASN A 145 4.14 -8.71 13.72
C ASN A 145 3.09 -9.83 13.57
N SER A 146 3.53 -10.98 13.15
CA SER A 146 2.66 -12.16 13.05
C SER A 146 2.32 -12.77 14.39
#